data_5e236996a121c02fe47a9207825d9ade
#
_entry.id   5e236996a121c02fe47a9207825d9ade
#
_cell.length_a   1.000
_cell.length_b   1.000
_cell.length_c   1.000
_cell.angle_alpha   90.00
_cell.angle_beta   90.00
_cell.angle_gamma   90.00
#
_symmetry.space_group_name_H-M   'P 1'
#
loop_
_entity.id
_entity.type
_entity.pdbx_description
1 polymer ?
#
loop_
_entity_poly.entity_id
_entity_poly.type
_entity_poly.pdbx_seq_one_letter_code
_entity_poly.pdbx_strand_id
1 'polypeptide(L)'
;MKSTRYFIFCLGLLVLSSSYGQKEVKPPNIIFLMTDDQKWDNMGCYGKPEFNTPNIDKLANSAVVFDRAYQAVAICMPSRVTMITGRFNSNHKVGFVAPTDYTLSQSDFNNGYPAILKKAGYRNGFIGKVGFTVTKEAQRPSMPKEHFYQRNMAAVFDFFAGSQEHDRNGVVMWPEDDKGLQEIYKKGRVNSGRTLRTGEAMLRFIDTQPKNQPFCLSVSFYAVKHDRDKDMYMPHHDLFKDKELSVPENWVEGENDKLPTVVKENARGVRLHKQRSSTPELQQKLVRRFATQGYSVDDQVGLLVAKLKEKGLLDNTIIIYTSDNGRFQGTHGLFDKCLLYEESVKAPLIVYDGRVPESERGFRENALISSVDIAPTILSLAGITAPKSMQGKDFSNLLNKTQDMSQWRNAVFMEDLFIEEMFHQRYKENVDEINQEMINANRSYRSRGIRTDRYKYFVYYEHNPKIEELYDVENDPLEQNNLANNKDYVDVLKRLRKQTEEMYLEALR
;
A
#
# COMPACT_ATOMS: atom_id res chain seq x y z
N MET A 1 44.12 -55.68 -66.71
CA MET A 1 43.25 -55.44 -65.56
C MET A 1 43.92 -54.37 -64.69
N LYS A 2 43.46 -53.11 -64.77
CA LYS A 2 43.98 -51.98 -64.01
C LYS A 2 42.91 -51.60 -62.95
N SER A 3 43.26 -51.70 -61.67
CA SER A 3 42.42 -51.34 -60.52
C SER A 3 42.68 -49.89 -60.22
N THR A 4 41.63 -49.07 -60.30
CA THR A 4 41.62 -47.65 -59.96
C THR A 4 41.11 -47.50 -58.52
N ARG A 5 41.96 -47.00 -57.60
CA ARG A 5 41.59 -46.68 -56.21
C ARG A 5 41.14 -45.24 -56.17
N TYR A 6 39.90 -45.02 -55.74
CA TYR A 6 39.39 -43.70 -55.40
C TYR A 6 39.72 -43.31 -53.93
N PHE A 7 40.45 -42.22 -53.81
CA PHE A 7 40.67 -41.60 -52.49
C PHE A 7 39.51 -40.62 -52.19
N ILE A 8 38.75 -40.94 -51.17
CA ILE A 8 37.69 -39.99 -50.65
C ILE A 8 38.38 -39.13 -49.64
N PHE A 9 38.46 -37.83 -49.97
CA PHE A 9 38.86 -36.75 -49.02
C PHE A 9 37.62 -36.31 -48.19
N CYS A 10 37.53 -36.71 -46.93
CA CYS A 10 36.56 -36.16 -45.99
C CYS A 10 37.04 -34.81 -45.49
N LEU A 11 36.43 -33.69 -45.98
CA LEU A 11 36.62 -32.38 -45.47
C LEU A 11 35.76 -32.27 -44.16
N GLY A 12 36.40 -32.34 -43.00
CA GLY A 12 35.76 -32.08 -41.72
C GLY A 12 35.46 -30.57 -41.57
N LEU A 13 34.21 -30.18 -41.72
CA LEU A 13 33.77 -28.84 -41.29
C LEU A 13 33.78 -28.76 -39.75
N LEU A 14 34.78 -28.08 -39.20
CA LEU A 14 34.77 -27.62 -37.82
C LEU A 14 33.74 -26.47 -37.68
N VAL A 15 32.55 -26.83 -37.24
CA VAL A 15 31.57 -25.80 -36.79
C VAL A 15 32.04 -25.29 -35.44
N LEU A 16 32.72 -24.13 -35.45
CA LEU A 16 32.95 -23.33 -34.27
C LEU A 16 31.59 -22.76 -33.79
N SER A 17 30.90 -23.50 -32.93
CA SER A 17 29.77 -22.96 -32.15
C SER A 17 30.33 -21.92 -31.18
N SER A 18 30.33 -20.66 -31.60
CA SER A 18 30.44 -19.54 -30.67
C SER A 18 29.24 -19.59 -29.74
N SER A 19 29.38 -20.21 -28.58
CA SER A 19 28.47 -20.04 -27.48
C SER A 19 28.56 -18.56 -27.02
N TYR A 20 27.70 -17.72 -27.58
CA TYR A 20 27.37 -16.47 -26.94
C TYR A 20 26.84 -16.83 -25.56
N GLY A 21 27.66 -16.66 -24.53
CA GLY A 21 27.24 -16.83 -23.17
C GLY A 21 26.06 -15.86 -22.94
N GLN A 22 24.85 -16.41 -22.85
CA GLN A 22 23.72 -15.66 -22.33
C GLN A 22 24.17 -15.13 -20.97
N LYS A 23 24.32 -13.83 -20.88
CA LYS A 23 24.59 -13.16 -19.61
C LYS A 23 23.47 -13.60 -18.64
N GLU A 24 23.83 -14.41 -17.66
CA GLU A 24 22.87 -14.90 -16.67
C GLU A 24 22.18 -13.70 -16.04
N VAL A 25 20.90 -13.50 -16.34
CA VAL A 25 20.13 -12.36 -15.83
C VAL A 25 19.96 -12.61 -14.34
N LYS A 26 20.72 -11.88 -13.52
CA LYS A 26 20.61 -11.98 -12.05
C LYS A 26 19.21 -11.57 -11.62
N PRO A 27 18.53 -12.36 -10.77
CA PRO A 27 17.26 -11.94 -10.18
C PRO A 27 17.42 -10.57 -9.50
N PRO A 28 16.47 -9.64 -9.66
CA PRO A 28 16.58 -8.32 -9.06
C PRO A 28 16.41 -8.38 -7.53
N ASN A 29 17.02 -7.46 -6.83
CA ASN A 29 16.61 -7.13 -5.48
C ASN A 29 15.30 -6.35 -5.53
N ILE A 30 14.42 -6.56 -4.55
CA ILE A 30 13.12 -5.88 -4.49
C ILE A 30 12.99 -5.23 -3.12
N ILE A 31 12.67 -3.94 -3.11
CA ILE A 31 12.39 -3.18 -1.90
C ILE A 31 10.99 -2.61 -2.01
N PHE A 32 10.12 -2.99 -1.08
CA PHE A 32 8.77 -2.49 -0.95
C PHE A 32 8.68 -1.56 0.25
N LEU A 33 8.55 -0.26 -0.01
CA LEU A 33 8.44 0.80 0.99
C LEU A 33 6.98 1.23 1.12
N MET A 34 6.44 1.13 2.31
CA MET A 34 5.06 1.50 2.58
C MET A 34 4.98 2.47 3.77
N THR A 35 4.28 3.58 3.59
CA THR A 35 3.90 4.50 4.66
C THR A 35 2.53 4.16 5.24
N ASP A 36 2.20 4.71 6.40
CA ASP A 36 0.90 4.57 7.09
C ASP A 36 0.14 5.89 6.96
N ASP A 37 -1.04 5.85 6.32
CA ASP A 37 -1.96 7.00 6.22
C ASP A 37 -1.40 8.21 5.43
N GLN A 38 -0.66 8.01 4.35
CA GLN A 38 -0.13 9.11 3.55
C GLN A 38 -1.12 9.54 2.46
N LYS A 39 -1.56 10.80 2.53
CA LYS A 39 -2.31 11.41 1.42
C LYS A 39 -1.42 11.44 0.18
N TRP A 40 -1.97 11.05 -0.97
CA TRP A 40 -1.22 10.81 -2.20
C TRP A 40 -0.43 12.01 -2.71
N ASP A 41 -0.91 13.25 -2.48
CA ASP A 41 -0.31 14.49 -2.95
C ASP A 41 0.56 15.22 -1.90
N ASN A 42 0.81 14.65 -0.73
CA ASN A 42 1.70 15.28 0.28
C ASN A 42 3.18 15.05 -0.05
N MET A 43 3.57 15.32 -1.30
CA MET A 43 4.94 15.18 -1.82
C MET A 43 5.18 16.11 -3.01
N GLY A 44 6.44 16.52 -3.22
CA GLY A 44 6.82 17.39 -4.33
C GLY A 44 6.55 16.76 -5.70
N CYS A 45 6.85 15.49 -5.90
CA CYS A 45 6.62 14.78 -7.16
C CYS A 45 5.14 14.60 -7.53
N TYR A 46 4.21 14.88 -6.61
CA TYR A 46 2.77 14.95 -6.85
C TYR A 46 2.22 16.39 -6.80
N GLY A 47 3.07 17.39 -6.95
CA GLY A 47 2.67 18.79 -7.13
C GLY A 47 2.61 19.63 -5.85
N LYS A 48 3.12 19.16 -4.72
CA LYS A 48 3.15 19.85 -3.43
C LYS A 48 4.60 20.01 -2.90
N PRO A 49 5.43 20.83 -3.55
CA PRO A 49 6.84 20.99 -3.19
C PRO A 49 7.07 21.53 -1.76
N GLU A 50 6.09 22.22 -1.19
CA GLU A 50 6.13 22.74 0.18
C GLU A 50 6.23 21.66 1.25
N PHE A 51 5.84 20.39 0.93
CA PHE A 51 6.02 19.24 1.83
C PHE A 51 7.48 18.78 1.89
N ASN A 52 8.34 19.30 1.00
CA ASN A 52 9.79 19.14 1.02
C ASN A 52 10.25 17.68 1.10
N THR A 53 10.06 16.93 0.01
CA THR A 53 10.45 15.52 -0.09
C THR A 53 11.55 15.30 -1.15
N PRO A 54 12.73 15.95 -1.01
CA PRO A 54 13.73 16.03 -2.08
C PRO A 54 14.32 14.68 -2.50
N ASN A 55 14.41 13.70 -1.61
CA ASN A 55 14.97 12.39 -1.91
C ASN A 55 13.95 11.51 -2.66
N ILE A 56 12.68 11.53 -2.23
CA ILE A 56 11.59 10.85 -2.93
C ILE A 56 11.39 11.50 -4.30
N ASP A 57 11.40 12.83 -4.40
CA ASP A 57 11.27 13.56 -5.66
C ASP A 57 12.40 13.21 -6.63
N LYS A 58 13.63 13.12 -6.13
CA LYS A 58 14.78 12.67 -6.92
C LYS A 58 14.65 11.22 -7.39
N LEU A 59 14.15 10.32 -6.54
CA LEU A 59 13.85 8.93 -6.91
C LEU A 59 12.78 8.90 -7.99
N ALA A 60 11.70 9.68 -7.83
CA ALA A 60 10.58 9.79 -8.76
C ALA A 60 11.00 10.28 -10.14
N ASN A 61 11.95 11.20 -10.24
CA ASN A 61 12.52 11.69 -11.50
C ASN A 61 13.18 10.58 -12.34
N SER A 62 13.56 9.45 -11.71
CA SER A 62 14.15 8.28 -12.36
C SER A 62 13.27 7.03 -12.19
N ALA A 63 11.97 7.20 -11.99
CA ALA A 63 11.02 6.14 -11.71
C ALA A 63 9.75 6.31 -12.55
N VAL A 64 8.89 5.30 -12.56
CA VAL A 64 7.51 5.43 -13.05
C VAL A 64 6.65 5.94 -11.90
N VAL A 65 6.02 7.10 -12.09
CA VAL A 65 5.09 7.72 -11.13
C VAL A 65 3.67 7.48 -11.61
N PHE A 66 2.88 6.73 -10.85
CA PHE A 66 1.51 6.43 -11.19
C PHE A 66 0.56 7.50 -10.65
N ASP A 67 -0.25 8.08 -11.54
CA ASP A 67 -1.20 9.14 -11.18
C ASP A 67 -2.51 8.59 -10.60
N ARG A 68 -2.83 7.32 -10.87
CA ARG A 68 -4.10 6.70 -10.53
C ARG A 68 -3.94 5.33 -9.86
N ALA A 69 -3.29 5.32 -8.69
CA ALA A 69 -3.15 4.14 -7.84
C ALA A 69 -4.15 4.19 -6.67
N TYR A 70 -4.94 3.14 -6.52
CA TYR A 70 -6.05 3.07 -5.58
C TYR A 70 -5.92 1.89 -4.63
N GLN A 71 -6.30 2.11 -3.39
CA GLN A 71 -6.45 1.05 -2.40
C GLN A 71 -7.81 0.36 -2.59
N ALA A 72 -7.82 -0.96 -2.73
CA ALA A 72 -9.05 -1.74 -2.81
C ALA A 72 -9.86 -1.66 -1.50
N VAL A 73 -9.18 -1.38 -0.40
CA VAL A 73 -9.77 -1.10 0.91
C VAL A 73 -8.90 -0.06 1.64
N ALA A 74 -9.50 1.05 2.04
CA ALA A 74 -8.76 2.20 2.58
C ALA A 74 -8.64 2.18 4.11
N ILE A 75 -8.14 1.08 4.67
CA ILE A 75 -7.83 0.97 6.10
C ILE A 75 -6.68 0.00 6.35
N CYS A 76 -5.74 0.34 7.24
CA CYS A 76 -4.42 -0.28 7.39
C CYS A 76 -4.41 -1.81 7.36
N MET A 77 -5.13 -2.48 8.28
CA MET A 77 -5.05 -3.95 8.44
C MET A 77 -5.44 -4.70 7.15
N PRO A 78 -6.64 -4.54 6.60
CA PRO A 78 -7.02 -5.25 5.39
C PRO A 78 -6.21 -4.82 4.17
N SER A 79 -5.87 -3.54 4.01
CA SER A 79 -5.06 -3.07 2.90
C SER A 79 -3.67 -3.74 2.87
N ARG A 80 -3.01 -3.90 4.02
CA ARG A 80 -1.72 -4.58 4.13
C ARG A 80 -1.82 -6.05 3.75
N VAL A 81 -2.89 -6.74 4.17
CA VAL A 81 -3.17 -8.12 3.77
C VAL A 81 -3.46 -8.20 2.27
N THR A 82 -4.25 -7.27 1.73
CA THR A 82 -4.52 -7.16 0.29
C THR A 82 -3.22 -7.07 -0.51
N MET A 83 -2.30 -6.17 -0.13
CA MET A 83 -1.02 -6.00 -0.84
C MET A 83 -0.07 -7.19 -0.71
N ILE A 84 -0.11 -7.95 0.40
CA ILE A 84 0.72 -9.14 0.58
C ILE A 84 0.16 -10.34 -0.18
N THR A 85 -1.17 -10.51 -0.18
CA THR A 85 -1.83 -11.70 -0.74
C THR A 85 -2.34 -11.52 -2.16
N GLY A 86 -2.46 -10.27 -2.65
CA GLY A 86 -3.08 -9.97 -3.95
C GLY A 86 -4.59 -10.26 -3.99
N ARG A 87 -5.28 -10.27 -2.83
CA ARG A 87 -6.70 -10.64 -2.69
C ARG A 87 -7.50 -9.47 -2.11
N PHE A 88 -8.76 -9.35 -2.51
CA PHE A 88 -9.69 -8.35 -1.97
C PHE A 88 -10.09 -8.65 -0.52
N ASN A 89 -10.52 -7.62 0.22
CA ASN A 89 -10.91 -7.79 1.61
C ASN A 89 -12.12 -8.71 1.79
N SER A 90 -13.11 -8.61 0.92
CA SER A 90 -14.28 -9.53 0.88
C SER A 90 -13.88 -11.01 0.74
N ASN A 91 -12.72 -11.28 0.11
CA ASN A 91 -12.21 -12.63 -0.09
C ASN A 91 -11.36 -13.10 1.11
N HIS A 92 -10.34 -12.34 1.54
CA HIS A 92 -9.49 -12.76 2.65
C HIS A 92 -10.09 -12.52 4.04
N LYS A 93 -11.10 -11.67 4.18
CA LYS A 93 -11.89 -11.39 5.40
C LYS A 93 -11.09 -10.91 6.62
N VAL A 94 -9.88 -10.41 6.42
CA VAL A 94 -9.05 -9.87 7.51
C VAL A 94 -9.36 -8.39 7.69
N GLY A 95 -9.78 -8.02 8.90
CA GLY A 95 -10.17 -6.64 9.18
C GLY A 95 -10.42 -6.39 10.66
N PHE A 96 -11.12 -5.31 10.94
CA PHE A 96 -11.32 -4.84 12.31
C PHE A 96 -12.70 -5.15 12.87
N VAL A 97 -13.68 -5.42 12.02
CA VAL A 97 -15.09 -5.52 12.41
C VAL A 97 -15.80 -6.61 11.61
N ALA A 98 -16.83 -7.22 12.22
CA ALA A 98 -17.68 -8.18 11.52
C ALA A 98 -18.31 -7.56 10.25
N PRO A 99 -18.44 -8.31 9.17
CA PRO A 99 -18.12 -9.73 8.99
C PRO A 99 -16.68 -10.05 8.55
N THR A 100 -15.78 -9.07 8.59
CA THR A 100 -14.38 -9.20 8.14
C THR A 100 -13.39 -9.00 9.31
N ASP A 101 -13.69 -9.56 10.47
CA ASP A 101 -12.89 -9.45 11.69
C ASP A 101 -12.04 -10.70 11.94
N TYR A 102 -11.53 -11.32 10.86
CA TYR A 102 -10.71 -12.53 10.96
C TYR A 102 -9.22 -12.21 10.96
N THR A 103 -8.44 -13.14 11.51
CA THR A 103 -7.00 -13.19 11.33
C THR A 103 -6.66 -13.81 9.97
N LEU A 104 -5.46 -13.54 9.45
CA LEU A 104 -4.97 -14.23 8.27
C LEU A 104 -4.52 -15.64 8.61
N SER A 105 -4.94 -16.66 7.85
CA SER A 105 -4.45 -18.03 8.04
C SER A 105 -2.97 -18.13 7.64
N GLN A 106 -2.23 -19.06 8.28
CA GLN A 106 -0.85 -19.36 7.88
C GLN A 106 -0.78 -19.86 6.43
N SER A 107 -1.79 -20.61 5.99
CA SER A 107 -1.91 -21.07 4.61
C SER A 107 -2.00 -19.91 3.61
N ASP A 108 -2.87 -18.93 3.88
CA ASP A 108 -2.99 -17.74 3.02
C ASP A 108 -1.73 -16.87 3.04
N PHE A 109 -1.12 -16.70 4.22
CA PHE A 109 0.15 -15.99 4.33
C PHE A 109 1.27 -16.66 3.55
N ASN A 110 1.33 -17.99 3.53
CA ASN A 110 2.30 -18.77 2.77
C ASN A 110 2.08 -18.69 1.24
N ASN A 111 0.94 -18.23 0.79
CA ASN A 111 0.62 -17.90 -0.60
C ASN A 111 0.83 -16.42 -0.93
N GLY A 112 1.24 -15.60 0.02
CA GLY A 112 1.65 -14.21 -0.21
C GLY A 112 3.04 -14.09 -0.83
N TYR A 113 3.32 -12.95 -1.47
CA TYR A 113 4.58 -12.75 -2.19
C TYR A 113 5.84 -12.99 -1.32
N PRO A 114 5.90 -12.65 -0.02
CA PRO A 114 7.12 -12.86 0.75
C PRO A 114 7.48 -14.34 0.89
N ALA A 115 6.48 -15.18 1.18
CA ALA A 115 6.70 -16.62 1.34
C ALA A 115 7.06 -17.31 0.02
N ILE A 116 6.51 -16.85 -1.09
CA ILE A 116 6.83 -17.37 -2.44
C ILE A 116 8.27 -16.98 -2.82
N LEU A 117 8.68 -15.73 -2.61
CA LEU A 117 10.05 -15.28 -2.84
C LEU A 117 11.07 -16.02 -1.97
N LYS A 118 10.72 -16.31 -0.70
CA LYS A 118 11.56 -17.14 0.18
C LYS A 118 11.80 -18.52 -0.42
N LYS A 119 10.76 -19.18 -0.93
CA LYS A 119 10.88 -20.48 -1.60
C LYS A 119 11.71 -20.40 -2.88
N ALA A 120 11.73 -19.27 -3.55
CA ALA A 120 12.55 -19.00 -4.73
C ALA A 120 14.01 -18.60 -4.41
N GLY A 121 14.44 -18.67 -3.16
CA GLY A 121 15.82 -18.42 -2.73
C GLY A 121 16.16 -16.97 -2.40
N TYR A 122 15.17 -16.07 -2.36
CA TYR A 122 15.37 -14.70 -1.89
C TYR A 122 15.63 -14.67 -0.40
N ARG A 123 16.58 -13.82 0.04
CA ARG A 123 16.66 -13.42 1.44
C ARG A 123 15.55 -12.40 1.72
N ASN A 124 14.65 -12.73 2.63
CA ASN A 124 13.52 -11.86 2.95
C ASN A 124 13.76 -11.05 4.22
N GLY A 125 13.40 -9.75 4.17
CA GLY A 125 13.34 -8.86 5.32
C GLY A 125 11.96 -8.25 5.49
N PHE A 126 11.54 -8.06 6.74
CA PHE A 126 10.38 -7.25 7.11
C PHE A 126 10.73 -6.32 8.28
N ILE A 127 10.42 -5.03 8.14
CA ILE A 127 10.75 -4.03 9.16
C ILE A 127 9.54 -3.09 9.36
N GLY A 128 9.23 -2.78 10.62
CA GLY A 128 8.25 -1.79 11.00
C GLY A 128 6.85 -2.33 11.33
N LYS A 129 5.82 -1.61 10.96
CA LYS A 129 4.44 -1.94 11.31
C LYS A 129 3.90 -3.12 10.51
N VAL A 130 3.57 -4.21 11.18
CA VAL A 130 2.89 -5.37 10.57
C VAL A 130 1.41 -5.05 10.31
N GLY A 131 0.68 -4.68 11.34
CA GLY A 131 -0.70 -4.21 11.28
C GLY A 131 -1.77 -5.28 11.16
N PHE A 132 -1.43 -6.58 11.09
CA PHE A 132 -2.36 -7.70 11.06
C PHE A 132 -1.82 -8.91 11.82
N THR A 133 -2.63 -9.93 11.96
CA THR A 133 -2.34 -11.14 12.74
C THR A 133 -2.35 -12.36 11.84
N VAL A 134 -1.36 -13.26 12.00
CA VAL A 134 -1.31 -14.58 11.35
C VAL A 134 -1.50 -15.68 12.38
N THR A 135 -2.50 -16.54 12.18
CA THR A 135 -2.79 -17.70 13.01
C THR A 135 -2.76 -18.97 12.18
N LYS A 136 -2.73 -20.14 12.83
CA LYS A 136 -2.72 -21.43 12.11
C LYS A 136 -3.90 -21.54 11.15
N GLU A 137 -5.11 -21.26 11.66
CA GLU A 137 -6.35 -21.16 10.92
C GLU A 137 -6.90 -19.74 11.05
N ALA A 138 -7.64 -19.26 10.06
CA ALA A 138 -8.35 -17.98 10.17
C ALA A 138 -9.38 -18.04 11.29
N GLN A 139 -9.36 -17.07 12.20
CA GLN A 139 -10.27 -17.05 13.34
C GLN A 139 -10.59 -15.62 13.76
N ARG A 140 -11.69 -15.41 14.44
CA ARG A 140 -11.97 -14.13 15.11
C ARG A 140 -11.09 -14.00 16.35
N PRO A 141 -10.42 -12.86 16.56
CA PRO A 141 -9.64 -12.64 17.79
C PRO A 141 -10.59 -12.52 18.98
N SER A 142 -10.38 -13.37 19.98
CA SER A 142 -11.21 -13.43 21.18
C SER A 142 -10.87 -12.35 22.21
N MET A 143 -9.68 -11.75 22.14
CA MET A 143 -9.23 -10.71 23.08
C MET A 143 -8.21 -9.73 22.47
N PRO A 144 -8.14 -8.47 22.98
CA PRO A 144 -7.18 -7.46 22.51
C PRO A 144 -5.71 -7.80 22.74
N LYS A 145 -5.40 -8.80 23.57
CA LYS A 145 -4.05 -9.11 24.07
C LYS A 145 -3.39 -10.34 23.44
N GLU A 146 -4.07 -11.02 22.55
CA GLU A 146 -3.48 -12.18 21.88
C GLU A 146 -2.47 -11.72 20.80
N HIS A 147 -1.23 -11.50 21.23
CA HIS A 147 -0.11 -11.10 20.35
C HIS A 147 0.67 -12.32 19.82
N PHE A 148 -0.03 -13.37 19.40
CA PHE A 148 0.57 -14.67 19.05
C PHE A 148 1.41 -14.72 17.77
N TYR A 149 1.70 -13.71 17.05
CA TYR A 149 1.55 -13.67 15.62
C TYR A 149 2.80 -13.41 14.83
N GLN A 150 3.68 -12.66 15.41
CA GLN A 150 4.87 -12.21 14.71
C GLN A 150 5.88 -13.36 14.55
N ARG A 151 5.85 -14.36 15.44
CA ARG A 151 6.68 -15.56 15.31
C ARG A 151 6.29 -16.40 14.10
N ASN A 152 5.00 -16.55 13.81
CA ASN A 152 4.52 -17.25 12.60
C ASN A 152 4.93 -16.52 11.32
N MET A 153 4.94 -15.19 11.37
CA MET A 153 5.44 -14.36 10.26
C MET A 153 6.96 -14.41 10.17
N ALA A 154 7.68 -14.31 11.30
CA ALA A 154 9.14 -14.33 11.35
C ALA A 154 9.73 -15.59 10.67
N ALA A 155 9.01 -16.73 10.67
CA ALA A 155 9.44 -17.95 9.99
C ALA A 155 9.60 -17.78 8.46
N VAL A 156 8.93 -16.79 7.84
CA VAL A 156 9.02 -16.47 6.43
C VAL A 156 10.18 -15.52 6.13
N PHE A 157 10.70 -14.81 7.13
CA PHE A 157 11.72 -13.80 6.97
C PHE A 157 13.05 -14.23 7.58
N ASP A 158 14.15 -13.92 6.89
CA ASP A 158 15.53 -14.09 7.40
C ASP A 158 15.93 -12.94 8.33
N PHE A 159 15.27 -11.80 8.16
CA PHE A 159 15.44 -10.60 8.96
C PHE A 159 14.07 -10.01 9.28
N PHE A 160 13.76 -9.88 10.53
CA PHE A 160 12.45 -9.37 10.96
C PHE A 160 12.62 -8.39 12.13
N ALA A 161 12.05 -7.21 12.00
CA ALA A 161 11.99 -6.22 13.07
C ALA A 161 10.60 -5.56 13.03
N GLY A 162 9.58 -6.31 13.43
CA GLY A 162 8.19 -5.92 13.28
C GLY A 162 7.41 -5.82 14.57
N SER A 163 6.41 -4.93 14.60
CA SER A 163 5.40 -4.89 15.65
C SER A 163 4.00 -4.79 15.06
N GLN A 164 3.01 -5.23 15.82
CA GLN A 164 1.62 -5.23 15.33
C GLN A 164 1.10 -3.80 15.21
N GLU A 165 1.20 -3.01 16.27
CA GLU A 165 0.84 -1.60 16.30
C GLU A 165 1.85 -0.81 17.14
N HIS A 166 2.28 0.33 16.66
CA HIS A 166 2.93 1.42 17.40
C HIS A 166 3.96 1.04 18.50
N ASP A 167 4.64 -0.09 18.39
CA ASP A 167 5.66 -0.58 19.34
C ASP A 167 5.21 -0.66 20.81
N ARG A 168 3.92 -0.57 21.11
CA ARG A 168 3.41 -0.55 22.47
C ARG A 168 3.75 -1.82 23.25
N ASN A 169 3.87 -2.94 22.54
CA ASN A 169 4.15 -4.26 23.10
C ASN A 169 5.57 -4.75 22.75
N GLY A 170 6.41 -3.85 22.26
CA GLY A 170 7.76 -4.16 21.80
C GLY A 170 7.82 -4.58 20.35
N VAL A 171 9.04 -4.64 19.84
CA VAL A 171 9.36 -5.12 18.49
C VAL A 171 9.84 -6.55 18.60
N VAL A 172 9.26 -7.45 17.81
CA VAL A 172 9.78 -8.80 17.63
C VAL A 172 10.92 -8.73 16.63
N MET A 173 12.05 -9.33 16.97
CA MET A 173 13.27 -9.29 16.17
C MET A 173 13.73 -10.69 15.81
N TRP A 174 14.24 -10.83 14.58
CA TRP A 174 14.85 -12.05 14.09
C TRP A 174 16.00 -11.71 13.12
N PRO A 175 17.23 -12.27 13.25
CA PRO A 175 17.64 -13.20 14.31
C PRO A 175 17.58 -12.56 15.72
N GLU A 176 17.20 -13.36 16.73
CA GLU A 176 17.04 -12.85 18.12
C GLU A 176 18.37 -12.40 18.73
N ASP A 177 19.49 -12.96 18.30
CA ASP A 177 20.86 -12.69 18.76
C ASP A 177 21.57 -11.57 18.00
N ASP A 178 20.88 -10.90 17.05
CA ASP A 178 21.45 -9.77 16.31
C ASP A 178 21.64 -8.55 17.22
N LYS A 179 22.88 -8.38 17.74
CA LYS A 179 23.24 -7.29 18.66
C LYS A 179 22.99 -5.90 18.09
N GLY A 180 23.20 -5.71 16.77
CA GLY A 180 22.95 -4.43 16.14
C GLY A 180 21.46 -4.11 16.08
N LEU A 181 20.62 -5.09 15.79
CA LEU A 181 19.18 -4.92 15.80
C LEU A 181 18.64 -4.65 17.22
N GLN A 182 19.17 -5.38 18.22
CA GLN A 182 18.85 -5.15 19.63
C GLN A 182 19.22 -3.71 20.05
N GLU A 183 20.38 -3.19 19.62
CA GLU A 183 20.79 -1.82 19.95
C GLU A 183 19.87 -0.77 19.32
N ILE A 184 19.44 -0.96 18.07
CA ILE A 184 18.49 -0.07 17.38
C ILE A 184 17.17 0.06 18.17
N TYR A 185 16.67 -1.06 18.71
CA TYR A 185 15.39 -1.11 19.42
C TYR A 185 15.50 -1.09 20.95
N LYS A 186 16.68 -0.82 21.49
CA LYS A 186 16.90 -0.74 22.94
C LYS A 186 15.95 0.25 23.61
N LYS A 187 15.32 -0.16 24.71
CA LYS A 187 14.47 0.70 25.52
C LYS A 187 15.25 1.92 26.01
N GLY A 188 14.65 3.11 25.90
CA GLY A 188 15.23 4.35 26.42
C GLY A 188 16.15 5.12 25.47
N ARG A 189 16.25 4.74 24.19
CA ARG A 189 16.83 5.64 23.16
C ARG A 189 16.00 6.92 23.09
N VAL A 190 16.45 7.93 23.81
CA VAL A 190 15.84 9.25 23.82
C VAL A 190 16.08 9.88 22.43
N ASN A 191 15.06 10.52 21.86
CA ASN A 191 15.11 11.27 20.60
C ASN A 191 15.20 10.45 19.31
N SER A 192 15.14 9.13 19.34
CA SER A 192 15.01 8.31 18.12
C SER A 192 13.55 7.95 17.88
N GLY A 193 12.88 8.68 16.98
CA GLY A 193 11.52 8.36 16.54
C GLY A 193 11.44 6.99 15.88
N ARG A 194 10.23 6.45 15.73
CA ARG A 194 10.02 5.15 15.07
C ARG A 194 10.52 5.12 13.64
N THR A 195 10.35 6.22 12.91
CA THR A 195 10.80 6.35 11.52
C THR A 195 12.32 6.18 11.43
N LEU A 196 13.09 6.80 12.34
CA LEU A 196 14.54 6.63 12.36
C LEU A 196 14.95 5.18 12.65
N ARG A 197 14.36 4.54 13.67
CA ARG A 197 14.66 3.12 14.00
C ARG A 197 14.33 2.17 12.85
N THR A 198 13.22 2.43 12.16
CA THR A 198 12.84 1.68 10.95
C THR A 198 13.91 1.86 9.86
N GLY A 199 14.39 3.08 9.65
CA GLY A 199 15.48 3.38 8.72
C GLY A 199 16.81 2.72 9.11
N GLU A 200 17.22 2.82 10.38
CA GLU A 200 18.44 2.15 10.88
C GLU A 200 18.38 0.62 10.69
N ALA A 201 17.24 0.00 10.97
CA ALA A 201 17.05 -1.44 10.73
C ALA A 201 17.08 -1.78 9.24
N MET A 202 16.53 -0.93 8.38
CA MET A 202 16.58 -1.07 6.92
C MET A 202 18.03 -1.03 6.42
N LEU A 203 18.83 -0.05 6.86
CA LEU A 203 20.26 0.03 6.50
C LEU A 203 21.04 -1.18 7.01
N ARG A 204 20.75 -1.66 8.23
CA ARG A 204 21.37 -2.87 8.77
C ARG A 204 21.04 -4.11 7.92
N PHE A 205 19.81 -4.26 7.44
CA PHE A 205 19.48 -5.34 6.52
C PHE A 205 20.39 -5.32 5.29
N ILE A 206 20.58 -4.13 4.67
CA ILE A 206 21.46 -3.97 3.49
C ILE A 206 22.93 -4.26 3.86
N ASP A 207 23.40 -3.80 5.02
CA ASP A 207 24.79 -4.04 5.46
C ASP A 207 25.08 -5.52 5.72
N THR A 208 24.08 -6.29 6.16
CA THR A 208 24.19 -7.74 6.44
C THR A 208 23.78 -8.62 5.24
N GLN A 209 23.58 -8.03 4.05
CA GLN A 209 23.16 -8.76 2.87
C GLN A 209 24.30 -9.67 2.37
N PRO A 210 24.06 -10.99 2.21
CA PRO A 210 25.02 -11.88 1.60
C PRO A 210 25.32 -11.51 0.14
N LYS A 211 26.57 -11.65 -0.27
CA LYS A 211 26.95 -11.48 -1.68
C LYS A 211 26.25 -12.57 -2.52
N ASN A 212 25.81 -12.22 -3.71
CA ASN A 212 25.24 -13.13 -4.71
C ASN A 212 23.89 -13.80 -4.34
N GLN A 213 23.19 -13.31 -3.34
CA GLN A 213 21.81 -13.73 -3.05
C GLN A 213 20.85 -12.56 -3.32
N PRO A 214 19.79 -12.73 -4.13
CA PRO A 214 18.78 -11.70 -4.27
C PRO A 214 18.00 -11.53 -2.95
N PHE A 215 17.47 -10.33 -2.73
CA PHE A 215 16.66 -10.07 -1.54
C PHE A 215 15.34 -9.39 -1.86
N CYS A 216 14.35 -9.62 -0.98
CA CYS A 216 13.13 -8.85 -0.91
C CYS A 216 13.02 -8.23 0.49
N LEU A 217 13.01 -6.91 0.56
CA LEU A 217 12.88 -6.14 1.79
C LEU A 217 11.55 -5.38 1.80
N SER A 218 10.66 -5.75 2.71
CA SER A 218 9.41 -5.02 2.97
C SER A 218 9.60 -4.10 4.18
N VAL A 219 9.52 -2.79 3.95
CA VAL A 219 9.64 -1.77 5.01
C VAL A 219 8.30 -1.07 5.16
N SER A 220 7.77 -1.07 6.35
CA SER A 220 6.49 -0.49 6.68
C SER A 220 6.66 0.58 7.76
N PHE A 221 6.77 1.84 7.34
CA PHE A 221 6.88 2.96 8.25
C PHE A 221 5.60 3.16 9.06
N TYR A 222 5.74 3.64 10.28
CA TYR A 222 4.60 4.11 11.09
C TYR A 222 4.17 5.53 10.73
N ALA A 223 5.06 6.30 10.11
CA ALA A 223 4.76 7.59 9.52
C ALA A 223 4.02 7.37 8.17
N VAL A 224 3.18 8.28 7.77
CA VAL A 224 2.96 9.63 8.30
C VAL A 224 1.72 9.70 9.20
N LYS A 225 1.30 8.61 9.79
CA LYS A 225 0.11 8.54 10.63
C LYS A 225 0.20 9.58 11.75
N HIS A 226 -0.88 10.33 11.89
CA HIS A 226 -1.01 11.33 12.92
C HIS A 226 -1.15 10.66 14.29
N ASP A 227 -0.01 10.26 14.86
CA ASP A 227 0.04 9.79 16.23
C ASP A 227 0.83 10.70 17.09
N ARG A 228 0.93 11.24 18.02
CA ARG A 228 1.58 11.94 19.11
C ARG A 228 2.94 12.58 18.74
N ASP A 229 3.20 13.76 19.23
CA ASP A 229 4.44 14.53 19.04
C ASP A 229 5.71 13.74 19.39
N LYS A 230 5.62 12.85 20.39
CA LYS A 230 6.75 12.00 20.82
C LYS A 230 7.17 10.92 19.82
N ASP A 231 6.43 10.73 18.75
CA ASP A 231 6.76 9.77 17.69
C ASP A 231 7.54 10.44 16.55
N MET A 232 7.70 11.76 16.56
CA MET A 232 8.46 12.49 15.59
C MET A 232 9.95 12.46 15.92
N TYR A 233 10.77 12.34 14.88
CA TYR A 233 12.21 12.43 15.01
C TYR A 233 12.62 13.86 15.41
N MET A 234 13.27 14.01 16.53
CA MET A 234 13.52 15.31 17.15
C MET A 234 14.28 16.31 16.25
N PRO A 235 15.28 15.94 15.45
CA PRO A 235 15.92 16.88 14.51
C PRO A 235 14.98 17.48 13.48
N HIS A 236 13.86 16.81 13.16
CA HIS A 236 12.88 17.29 12.18
C HIS A 236 11.68 17.98 12.83
N HIS A 237 11.55 17.92 14.16
CA HIS A 237 10.38 18.36 14.90
C HIS A 237 9.95 19.80 14.57
N ASP A 238 10.92 20.72 14.46
CA ASP A 238 10.66 22.13 14.25
C ASP A 238 10.77 22.57 12.78
N LEU A 239 11.03 21.66 11.84
CA LEU A 239 11.32 21.98 10.44
C LEU A 239 10.19 22.79 9.75
N PHE A 240 8.95 22.55 10.12
CA PHE A 240 7.77 23.20 9.56
C PHE A 240 7.03 24.10 10.56
N LYS A 241 7.58 24.32 11.75
CA LYS A 241 6.90 24.99 12.87
C LYS A 241 6.32 26.36 12.51
N ASP A 242 7.08 27.17 11.77
CA ASP A 242 6.71 28.54 11.42
C ASP A 242 6.34 28.67 9.93
N LYS A 243 6.21 27.54 9.19
CA LYS A 243 5.83 27.56 7.77
C LYS A 243 4.30 27.55 7.64
N GLU A 244 3.79 28.38 6.75
CA GLU A 244 2.43 28.24 6.25
C GLU A 244 2.44 27.25 5.08
N LEU A 245 1.61 26.20 5.17
CA LEU A 245 1.49 25.16 4.16
C LEU A 245 0.11 25.24 3.53
N SER A 246 -0.01 24.87 2.25
CA SER A 246 -1.30 24.81 1.59
C SER A 246 -2.21 23.81 2.26
N VAL A 247 -3.48 24.19 2.41
CA VAL A 247 -4.53 23.27 2.85
C VAL A 247 -5.20 22.65 1.63
N PRO A 248 -5.83 21.48 1.74
CA PRO A 248 -6.60 20.90 0.64
C PRO A 248 -7.70 21.85 0.15
N GLU A 249 -7.91 21.93 -1.16
CA GLU A 249 -8.92 22.85 -1.74
C GLU A 249 -10.35 22.54 -1.31
N ASN A 250 -10.66 21.26 -1.03
CA ASN A 250 -11.94 20.82 -0.49
C ASN A 250 -11.94 20.65 1.04
N TRP A 251 -11.02 21.35 1.73
CA TRP A 251 -11.09 21.47 3.18
C TRP A 251 -12.34 22.26 3.58
N VAL A 252 -12.99 21.80 4.63
CA VAL A 252 -14.23 22.42 5.14
C VAL A 252 -13.99 22.96 6.54
N GLU A 253 -14.27 24.25 6.74
CA GLU A 253 -14.32 24.83 8.06
C GLU A 253 -15.67 24.45 8.74
N GLY A 254 -15.59 23.90 9.96
CA GLY A 254 -16.79 23.45 10.67
C GLY A 254 -17.35 22.12 10.16
N GLU A 255 -18.64 22.08 9.85
CA GLU A 255 -19.37 20.87 9.42
C GLU A 255 -19.68 20.89 7.92
N ASN A 256 -19.69 19.73 7.30
CA ASN A 256 -20.09 19.56 5.90
C ASN A 256 -21.52 19.05 5.77
N ASP A 257 -22.44 19.93 5.39
CA ASP A 257 -23.85 19.59 5.20
C ASP A 257 -24.16 18.75 3.96
N LYS A 258 -23.21 18.64 3.03
CA LYS A 258 -23.36 17.85 1.80
C LYS A 258 -23.16 16.34 2.01
N LEU A 259 -22.56 15.92 3.13
CA LEU A 259 -22.37 14.51 3.41
C LEU A 259 -23.72 13.80 3.62
N PRO A 260 -23.84 12.52 3.20
CA PRO A 260 -25.01 11.71 3.53
C PRO A 260 -25.27 11.66 5.04
N THR A 261 -26.52 11.69 5.45
CA THR A 261 -26.92 11.70 6.87
C THR A 261 -26.29 10.56 7.65
N VAL A 262 -26.28 9.33 7.07
CA VAL A 262 -25.66 8.17 7.72
C VAL A 262 -24.17 8.37 8.00
N VAL A 263 -23.46 9.09 7.13
CA VAL A 263 -22.03 9.42 7.33
C VAL A 263 -21.89 10.52 8.39
N LYS A 264 -22.69 11.59 8.31
CA LYS A 264 -22.65 12.70 9.28
C LYS A 264 -22.87 12.23 10.72
N GLU A 265 -23.79 11.31 10.90
CA GLU A 265 -24.19 10.85 12.24
C GLU A 265 -23.29 9.75 12.80
N ASN A 266 -22.73 8.89 11.95
CA ASN A 266 -22.09 7.65 12.41
C ASN A 266 -20.60 7.55 12.10
N ALA A 267 -20.09 8.31 11.12
CA ALA A 267 -18.70 8.15 10.73
C ALA A 267 -17.72 8.84 11.69
N ARG A 268 -16.72 8.10 12.14
CA ARG A 268 -15.63 8.59 13.00
C ARG A 268 -14.95 9.83 12.42
N GLY A 269 -14.82 9.90 11.11
CA GLY A 269 -14.14 10.99 10.40
C GLY A 269 -14.75 12.35 10.70
N VAL A 270 -16.06 12.46 10.81
CA VAL A 270 -16.78 13.70 11.16
C VAL A 270 -16.41 14.17 12.57
N ARG A 271 -16.50 13.27 13.55
CA ARG A 271 -16.17 13.57 14.95
C ARG A 271 -14.70 13.99 15.11
N LEU A 272 -13.79 13.30 14.42
CA LEU A 272 -12.36 13.62 14.48
C LEU A 272 -12.02 14.91 13.74
N HIS A 273 -12.73 15.26 12.68
CA HIS A 273 -12.58 16.54 11.99
C HIS A 273 -12.85 17.71 12.93
N LYS A 274 -13.98 17.70 13.66
CA LYS A 274 -14.32 18.71 14.66
C LYS A 274 -13.19 18.96 15.69
N GLN A 275 -12.45 17.91 16.04
CA GLN A 275 -11.40 17.98 17.07
C GLN A 275 -10.02 18.37 16.50
N ARG A 276 -9.75 18.15 15.23
CA ARG A 276 -8.36 18.12 14.72
C ARG A 276 -8.10 18.97 13.48
N SER A 277 -9.13 19.37 12.74
CA SER A 277 -8.97 20.04 11.45
C SER A 277 -10.10 21.00 11.08
N SER A 278 -11.02 21.32 12.00
CA SER A 278 -12.20 22.13 11.71
C SER A 278 -11.99 23.64 11.77
N THR A 279 -10.82 24.11 12.19
CA THR A 279 -10.45 25.53 12.15
C THR A 279 -9.13 25.74 11.41
N PRO A 280 -8.85 26.95 10.88
CA PRO A 280 -7.58 27.23 10.20
C PRO A 280 -6.35 26.88 11.04
N GLU A 281 -6.34 27.16 12.33
CA GLU A 281 -5.21 26.89 13.24
C GLU A 281 -5.01 25.39 13.45
N LEU A 282 -6.09 24.64 13.66
CA LEU A 282 -6.03 23.17 13.78
C LEU A 282 -5.54 22.55 12.46
N GLN A 283 -6.04 23.06 11.33
CA GLN A 283 -5.66 22.59 10.01
C GLN A 283 -4.17 22.86 9.72
N GLN A 284 -3.66 24.07 10.00
CA GLN A 284 -2.24 24.37 9.84
C GLN A 284 -1.35 23.52 10.75
N LYS A 285 -1.74 23.32 12.01
CA LYS A 285 -1.04 22.41 12.92
C LYS A 285 -1.00 21.00 12.38
N LEU A 286 -2.09 20.53 11.76
CA LEU A 286 -2.22 19.20 11.19
C LEU A 286 -1.31 19.02 9.98
N VAL A 287 -1.38 19.90 8.97
CA VAL A 287 -0.58 19.76 7.74
C VAL A 287 0.92 19.87 8.00
N ARG A 288 1.35 20.76 8.91
CA ARG A 288 2.75 20.85 9.36
C ARG A 288 3.25 19.54 9.95
N ARG A 289 2.42 18.86 10.73
CA ARG A 289 2.77 17.55 11.31
C ARG A 289 2.91 16.47 10.26
N PHE A 290 2.02 16.42 9.27
CA PHE A 290 2.16 15.49 8.15
C PHE A 290 3.42 15.78 7.31
N ALA A 291 3.71 17.05 7.05
CA ALA A 291 4.92 17.46 6.36
C ALA A 291 6.19 17.03 7.12
N THR A 292 6.25 17.26 8.44
CA THR A 292 7.38 16.83 9.28
C THR A 292 7.60 15.32 9.23
N GLN A 293 6.54 14.54 9.32
CA GLN A 293 6.64 13.07 9.26
C GLN A 293 6.99 12.58 7.84
N GLY A 294 6.42 13.22 6.80
CA GLY A 294 6.76 12.95 5.41
C GLY A 294 8.25 13.20 5.13
N TYR A 295 8.78 14.33 5.57
CA TYR A 295 10.21 14.64 5.48
C TYR A 295 11.08 13.60 6.22
N SER A 296 10.64 13.14 7.38
CA SER A 296 11.38 12.10 8.12
C SER A 296 11.44 10.77 7.36
N VAL A 297 10.41 10.41 6.61
CA VAL A 297 10.44 9.24 5.70
C VAL A 297 11.35 9.52 4.51
N ASP A 298 11.23 10.69 3.91
CA ASP A 298 12.06 11.13 2.79
C ASP A 298 13.56 11.01 3.09
N ASP A 299 13.99 11.47 4.27
CA ASP A 299 15.36 11.34 4.76
C ASP A 299 15.82 9.87 4.80
N GLN A 300 14.99 8.95 5.30
CA GLN A 300 15.33 7.53 5.33
C GLN A 300 15.38 6.89 3.93
N VAL A 301 14.54 7.35 3.00
CA VAL A 301 14.60 6.92 1.59
C VAL A 301 15.92 7.40 0.94
N GLY A 302 16.33 8.62 1.23
CA GLY A 302 17.62 9.14 0.78
C GLY A 302 18.80 8.30 1.27
N LEU A 303 18.83 7.97 2.56
CA LEU A 303 19.86 7.11 3.16
C LEU A 303 19.86 5.69 2.54
N LEU A 304 18.69 5.12 2.27
CA LEU A 304 18.58 3.82 1.58
C LEU A 304 19.22 3.87 0.18
N VAL A 305 18.84 4.84 -0.64
CA VAL A 305 19.37 4.98 -2.00
C VAL A 305 20.88 5.18 -1.99
N ALA A 306 21.39 6.01 -1.07
CA ALA A 306 22.82 6.22 -0.89
C ALA A 306 23.54 4.91 -0.52
N LYS A 307 22.98 4.12 0.42
CA LYS A 307 23.53 2.84 0.85
C LYS A 307 23.53 1.81 -0.28
N LEU A 308 22.46 1.73 -1.09
CA LEU A 308 22.40 0.82 -2.24
C LEU A 308 23.45 1.18 -3.30
N LYS A 309 23.72 2.49 -3.53
CA LYS A 309 24.79 2.96 -4.40
C LYS A 309 26.17 2.58 -3.85
N GLU A 310 26.42 2.87 -2.56
CA GLU A 310 27.67 2.50 -1.88
C GLU A 310 28.00 1.02 -2.03
N LYS A 311 26.99 0.15 -1.92
CA LYS A 311 27.15 -1.31 -2.05
C LYS A 311 27.15 -1.83 -3.49
N GLY A 312 26.95 -0.96 -4.51
CA GLY A 312 26.83 -1.37 -5.91
C GLY A 312 25.58 -2.24 -6.19
N LEU A 313 24.51 -2.06 -5.43
CA LEU A 313 23.28 -2.85 -5.54
C LEU A 313 22.17 -2.12 -6.30
N LEU A 314 22.24 -0.79 -6.43
CA LEU A 314 21.12 0.03 -6.95
C LEU A 314 20.73 -0.37 -8.38
N ASP A 315 21.71 -0.67 -9.25
CA ASP A 315 21.47 -0.98 -10.66
C ASP A 315 20.79 -2.36 -10.90
N ASN A 316 20.69 -3.19 -9.86
CA ASN A 316 19.91 -4.44 -9.89
C ASN A 316 18.82 -4.44 -8.81
N THR A 317 18.31 -3.28 -8.43
CA THR A 317 17.30 -3.13 -7.39
C THR A 317 16.05 -2.43 -7.94
N ILE A 318 14.89 -2.98 -7.60
CA ILE A 318 13.57 -2.37 -7.83
C ILE A 318 13.11 -1.80 -6.49
N ILE A 319 12.65 -0.53 -6.49
CA ILE A 319 12.08 0.12 -5.30
C ILE A 319 10.65 0.50 -5.61
N ILE A 320 9.71 -0.03 -4.85
CA ILE A 320 8.28 0.28 -4.92
C ILE A 320 7.93 1.10 -3.68
N TYR A 321 7.47 2.34 -3.85
CA TYR A 321 7.03 3.21 -2.77
C TYR A 321 5.53 3.42 -2.87
N THR A 322 4.79 3.21 -1.76
CA THR A 322 3.35 3.43 -1.67
C THR A 322 2.92 3.75 -0.23
N SER A 323 1.61 3.90 -0.02
CA SER A 323 0.97 3.97 1.31
C SER A 323 -0.08 2.88 1.47
N ASP A 324 -0.36 2.47 2.69
CA ASP A 324 -1.42 1.48 2.96
C ASP A 324 -2.84 2.03 2.71
N ASN A 325 -3.03 3.33 2.80
CA ASN A 325 -4.24 4.06 2.42
C ASN A 325 -3.92 5.55 2.27
N GLY A 326 -4.83 6.30 1.69
CA GLY A 326 -4.82 7.75 1.73
C GLY A 326 -5.34 8.28 3.08
N ARG A 327 -5.64 9.58 3.13
CA ARG A 327 -6.14 10.20 4.35
C ARG A 327 -6.92 11.46 4.11
N PHE A 328 -8.06 11.59 4.75
CA PHE A 328 -8.73 12.87 4.93
C PHE A 328 -7.91 13.78 5.86
N GLN A 329 -7.67 14.97 5.42
CA GLN A 329 -6.95 15.99 6.19
C GLN A 329 -7.84 17.23 6.33
N GLY A 330 -9.11 17.04 6.71
CA GLY A 330 -10.13 18.07 6.75
C GLY A 330 -10.95 18.19 5.46
N THR A 331 -10.55 17.49 4.40
CA THR A 331 -11.30 17.41 3.14
C THR A 331 -12.68 16.83 3.38
N HIS A 332 -13.69 17.33 2.68
CA HIS A 332 -15.11 16.99 2.88
C HIS A 332 -15.63 17.17 4.33
N GLY A 333 -14.93 17.91 5.21
CA GLY A 333 -15.27 17.96 6.64
C GLY A 333 -15.01 16.63 7.36
N LEU A 334 -14.05 15.85 6.84
CA LEU A 334 -13.68 14.55 7.36
C LEU A 334 -12.21 14.53 7.82
N PHE A 335 -11.95 13.70 8.80
CA PHE A 335 -10.60 13.32 9.23
C PHE A 335 -10.50 11.79 9.29
N ASP A 336 -9.30 11.24 9.26
CA ASP A 336 -9.02 9.81 9.23
C ASP A 336 -9.16 9.24 7.80
N LYS A 337 -9.86 8.14 7.58
CA LYS A 337 -9.91 7.37 6.33
C LYS A 337 -11.16 6.50 6.27
N CYS A 338 -11.17 5.48 5.46
CA CYS A 338 -12.15 4.42 5.27
C CYS A 338 -13.14 4.71 4.14
N LEU A 339 -13.90 5.80 4.21
CA LEU A 339 -14.87 6.14 3.16
C LEU A 339 -14.24 6.22 1.77
N LEU A 340 -15.02 5.95 0.72
CA LEU A 340 -14.51 5.73 -0.64
C LEU A 340 -14.22 7.02 -1.44
N TYR A 341 -14.01 8.18 -0.82
CA TYR A 341 -13.55 9.39 -1.50
C TYR A 341 -12.07 9.31 -1.90
N GLU A 342 -11.68 10.07 -2.93
CA GLU A 342 -10.31 10.04 -3.51
C GLU A 342 -9.22 10.16 -2.44
N GLU A 343 -9.39 11.05 -1.46
CA GLU A 343 -8.40 11.31 -0.42
C GLU A 343 -8.11 10.10 0.47
N SER A 344 -9.08 9.23 0.63
CA SER A 344 -8.96 8.00 1.43
C SER A 344 -8.44 6.82 0.62
N VAL A 345 -8.95 6.64 -0.62
CA VAL A 345 -8.63 5.45 -1.42
C VAL A 345 -7.43 5.64 -2.34
N LYS A 346 -7.09 6.87 -2.74
CA LYS A 346 -5.93 7.12 -3.60
C LYS A 346 -4.65 7.18 -2.77
N ALA A 347 -3.61 6.47 -3.22
CA ALA A 347 -2.31 6.43 -2.57
C ALA A 347 -1.19 6.75 -3.58
N PRO A 348 -0.02 7.26 -3.13
CA PRO A 348 1.12 7.39 -4.02
C PRO A 348 1.58 6.01 -4.49
N LEU A 349 2.08 5.92 -5.72
CA LEU A 349 2.76 4.73 -6.22
C LEU A 349 3.91 5.17 -7.13
N ILE A 350 5.14 4.87 -6.70
CA ILE A 350 6.37 5.19 -7.42
C ILE A 350 7.16 3.90 -7.57
N VAL A 351 7.56 3.54 -8.79
CA VAL A 351 8.33 2.33 -9.04
C VAL A 351 9.62 2.68 -9.78
N TYR A 352 10.73 2.57 -9.07
CA TYR A 352 12.08 2.68 -9.61
C TYR A 352 12.57 1.28 -9.98
N ASP A 353 13.07 1.12 -11.21
CA ASP A 353 13.75 -0.12 -11.64
C ASP A 353 15.18 0.22 -12.10
N GLY A 354 16.18 -0.16 -11.29
CA GLY A 354 17.57 0.07 -11.56
C GLY A 354 18.10 -0.64 -12.82
N ARG A 355 17.43 -1.68 -13.27
CA ARG A 355 17.83 -2.47 -14.45
C ARG A 355 17.51 -1.79 -15.78
N VAL A 356 16.52 -0.87 -15.76
CA VAL A 356 16.14 -0.06 -16.92
C VAL A 356 17.22 1.00 -17.17
N PRO A 357 17.67 1.24 -18.42
CA PRO A 357 18.60 2.32 -18.73
C PRO A 357 18.10 3.69 -18.25
N GLU A 358 18.98 4.56 -17.76
CA GLU A 358 18.61 5.87 -17.21
C GLU A 358 17.84 6.73 -18.22
N SER A 359 18.16 6.62 -19.51
CA SER A 359 17.49 7.34 -20.60
C SER A 359 16.03 6.90 -20.85
N GLU A 360 15.62 5.77 -20.31
CA GLU A 360 14.29 5.19 -20.48
C GLU A 360 13.45 5.28 -19.20
N ARG A 361 14.04 5.82 -18.11
CA ARG A 361 13.37 6.03 -16.82
C ARG A 361 12.69 7.39 -16.76
N GLY A 362 11.89 7.62 -15.74
CA GLY A 362 11.38 8.94 -15.37
C GLY A 362 10.18 9.39 -16.20
N PHE A 363 9.04 8.69 -16.06
CA PHE A 363 7.80 9.11 -16.68
C PHE A 363 6.59 8.92 -15.76
N ARG A 364 5.49 9.55 -16.15
CA ARG A 364 4.21 9.37 -15.45
C ARG A 364 3.34 8.38 -16.20
N GLU A 365 2.66 7.52 -15.42
CA GLU A 365 1.74 6.51 -15.93
C GLU A 365 0.32 6.77 -15.41
N ASN A 366 -0.63 6.76 -16.33
CA ASN A 366 -2.02 7.11 -16.04
C ASN A 366 -2.97 5.89 -16.03
N ALA A 367 -2.44 4.67 -16.05
CA ALA A 367 -3.21 3.44 -15.91
C ALA A 367 -3.84 3.34 -14.52
N LEU A 368 -5.04 2.77 -14.45
CA LEU A 368 -5.70 2.47 -13.17
C LEU A 368 -5.01 1.27 -12.49
N ILE A 369 -4.42 1.50 -11.33
CA ILE A 369 -3.78 0.47 -10.50
C ILE A 369 -4.59 0.27 -9.23
N SER A 370 -4.71 -0.98 -8.80
CA SER A 370 -5.31 -1.36 -7.52
C SER A 370 -4.27 -2.00 -6.59
N SER A 371 -4.42 -1.83 -5.29
CA SER A 371 -3.49 -2.43 -4.31
C SER A 371 -3.41 -3.95 -4.36
N VAL A 372 -4.42 -4.64 -4.90
CA VAL A 372 -4.38 -6.09 -5.17
C VAL A 372 -3.32 -6.46 -6.21
N ASP A 373 -2.87 -5.51 -7.03
CA ASP A 373 -1.90 -5.72 -8.12
C ASP A 373 -0.45 -5.78 -7.64
N ILE A 374 -0.19 -5.33 -6.42
CA ILE A 374 1.18 -5.24 -5.87
C ILE A 374 1.85 -6.63 -5.77
N ALA A 375 1.15 -7.62 -5.18
CA ALA A 375 1.73 -8.95 -5.00
C ALA A 375 2.05 -9.66 -6.34
N PRO A 376 1.12 -9.77 -7.30
CA PRO A 376 1.42 -10.42 -8.58
C PRO A 376 2.51 -9.67 -9.37
N THR A 377 2.58 -8.34 -9.28
CA THR A 377 3.63 -7.56 -9.93
C THR A 377 5.01 -7.79 -9.30
N ILE A 378 5.10 -7.81 -7.96
CA ILE A 378 6.37 -8.15 -7.27
C ILE A 378 6.88 -9.52 -7.72
N LEU A 379 5.99 -10.51 -7.83
CA LEU A 379 6.37 -11.85 -8.28
C LEU A 379 6.80 -11.86 -9.76
N SER A 380 6.08 -11.18 -10.62
CA SER A 380 6.43 -11.05 -12.05
C SER A 380 7.79 -10.37 -12.24
N LEU A 381 8.07 -9.30 -11.52
CA LEU A 381 9.37 -8.61 -11.53
C LEU A 381 10.52 -9.49 -11.07
N ALA A 382 10.23 -10.49 -10.22
CA ALA A 382 11.18 -11.54 -9.81
C ALA A 382 11.27 -12.72 -10.81
N GLY A 383 10.50 -12.70 -11.91
CA GLY A 383 10.42 -13.80 -12.87
C GLY A 383 9.59 -15.00 -12.38
N ILE A 384 8.69 -14.79 -11.43
CA ILE A 384 7.86 -15.84 -10.80
C ILE A 384 6.40 -15.64 -11.19
N THR A 385 5.76 -16.73 -11.64
CA THR A 385 4.33 -16.70 -11.94
C THR A 385 3.51 -16.60 -10.65
N ALA A 386 2.60 -15.63 -10.60
CA ALA A 386 1.70 -15.46 -9.48
C ALA A 386 0.70 -16.63 -9.35
N PRO A 387 0.37 -17.07 -8.13
CA PRO A 387 -0.67 -18.07 -7.92
C PRO A 387 -2.04 -17.60 -8.43
N LYS A 388 -2.86 -18.55 -8.89
CA LYS A 388 -4.24 -18.26 -9.34
C LYS A 388 -5.15 -17.69 -8.26
N SER A 389 -4.79 -17.83 -6.99
CA SER A 389 -5.50 -17.23 -5.85
C SER A 389 -5.31 -15.73 -5.73
N MET A 390 -4.32 -15.16 -6.40
CA MET A 390 -4.16 -13.71 -6.49
C MET A 390 -5.13 -13.14 -7.51
N GLN A 391 -5.91 -12.14 -7.11
CA GLN A 391 -6.97 -11.52 -7.90
C GLN A 391 -6.50 -10.25 -8.64
N GLY A 392 -5.32 -9.76 -8.29
CA GLY A 392 -4.71 -8.60 -8.92
C GLY A 392 -4.14 -8.88 -10.31
N LYS A 393 -3.93 -7.82 -11.08
CA LYS A 393 -3.24 -7.85 -12.38
C LYS A 393 -1.77 -7.46 -12.21
N ASP A 394 -0.90 -8.15 -12.92
CA ASP A 394 0.49 -7.74 -13.06
C ASP A 394 0.60 -6.47 -13.91
N PHE A 395 1.23 -5.43 -13.38
CA PHE A 395 1.48 -4.16 -14.09
C PHE A 395 2.96 -3.97 -14.47
N SER A 396 3.78 -5.01 -14.43
CA SER A 396 5.20 -4.90 -14.77
C SER A 396 5.44 -4.38 -16.19
N ASN A 397 4.57 -4.70 -17.15
CA ASN A 397 4.64 -4.21 -18.52
C ASN A 397 4.35 -2.71 -18.67
N LEU A 398 3.71 -2.06 -17.69
CA LEU A 398 3.56 -0.61 -17.67
C LEU A 398 4.87 0.11 -17.37
N LEU A 399 5.78 -0.55 -16.65
CA LEU A 399 7.06 0.06 -16.25
C LEU A 399 8.02 0.27 -17.43
N ASN A 400 7.82 -0.44 -18.53
CA ASN A 400 8.60 -0.33 -19.76
C ASN A 400 7.76 0.03 -20.98
N LYS A 401 6.50 0.46 -20.80
CA LYS A 401 5.55 0.85 -21.85
C LYS A 401 5.23 -0.26 -22.87
N THR A 402 5.36 -1.53 -22.48
CA THR A 402 5.04 -2.68 -23.36
C THR A 402 3.62 -3.20 -23.15
N GLN A 403 2.86 -2.63 -22.21
CA GLN A 403 1.48 -3.00 -21.96
C GLN A 403 0.56 -2.55 -23.11
N ASP A 404 -0.18 -3.48 -23.68
CA ASP A 404 -1.30 -3.15 -24.56
C ASP A 404 -2.44 -2.55 -23.70
N MET A 405 -2.64 -1.24 -23.82
CA MET A 405 -3.64 -0.51 -23.03
C MET A 405 -5.08 -0.90 -23.39
N SER A 406 -5.34 -1.46 -24.57
CA SER A 406 -6.67 -1.98 -24.93
C SER A 406 -7.07 -3.21 -24.09
N GLN A 407 -6.09 -3.93 -23.53
CA GLN A 407 -6.27 -5.09 -22.65
C GLN A 407 -6.17 -4.73 -21.15
N TRP A 408 -5.86 -3.47 -20.85
CA TRP A 408 -5.81 -3.01 -19.48
C TRP A 408 -7.24 -2.75 -18.95
N ARG A 409 -7.37 -2.74 -17.63
CA ARG A 409 -8.67 -2.48 -16.99
C ARG A 409 -9.15 -1.05 -17.21
N ASN A 410 -10.47 -0.87 -17.26
CA ASN A 410 -11.14 0.42 -17.32
C ASN A 410 -11.79 0.83 -15.99
N ALA A 411 -11.65 0.00 -14.95
CA ALA A 411 -12.16 0.28 -13.60
C ALA A 411 -11.33 -0.46 -12.54
N VAL A 412 -11.31 0.10 -11.33
CA VAL A 412 -10.83 -0.54 -10.11
C VAL A 412 -11.99 -0.63 -9.11
N PHE A 413 -12.09 -1.77 -8.42
CA PHE A 413 -13.06 -2.02 -7.37
C PHE A 413 -12.51 -1.60 -6.01
N MET A 414 -13.37 -1.03 -5.17
CA MET A 414 -13.05 -0.57 -3.83
C MET A 414 -14.20 -0.90 -2.88
N GLU A 415 -13.85 -1.17 -1.63
CA GLU A 415 -14.81 -1.45 -0.57
C GLU A 415 -14.39 -0.81 0.76
N ASP A 416 -15.37 -0.33 1.51
CA ASP A 416 -15.21 0.07 2.91
C ASP A 416 -16.14 -0.77 3.77
N LEU A 417 -15.54 -1.54 4.68
CA LEU A 417 -16.25 -2.47 5.55
C LEU A 417 -16.14 -2.05 7.02
N PHE A 418 -15.49 -0.90 7.31
CA PHE A 418 -15.25 -0.42 8.66
C PHE A 418 -16.43 0.39 9.19
N ILE A 419 -16.79 0.13 10.45
CA ILE A 419 -17.77 0.91 11.22
C ILE A 419 -17.24 1.12 12.64
N GLU A 420 -17.19 2.38 13.10
CA GLU A 420 -16.63 2.72 14.41
C GLU A 420 -17.39 2.05 15.57
N GLU A 421 -18.70 2.01 15.52
CA GLU A 421 -19.51 1.37 16.54
C GLU A 421 -19.18 -0.12 16.67
N MET A 422 -19.08 -0.83 15.55
CA MET A 422 -18.69 -2.24 15.52
C MET A 422 -17.26 -2.47 16.02
N PHE A 423 -16.36 -1.52 15.75
CA PHE A 423 -14.99 -1.60 16.24
C PHE A 423 -14.93 -1.59 17.78
N HIS A 424 -15.79 -0.89 18.45
CA HIS A 424 -15.89 -0.90 19.92
C HIS A 424 -16.52 -2.19 20.47
N GLN A 425 -17.31 -2.88 19.67
CA GLN A 425 -18.03 -4.11 20.05
C GLN A 425 -17.30 -5.42 19.59
N ARG A 426 -16.21 -5.33 18.85
CA ARG A 426 -15.56 -6.42 18.10
C ARG A 426 -15.15 -7.67 18.87
N TYR A 427 -15.10 -7.59 20.20
CA TYR A 427 -14.74 -8.73 21.06
C TYR A 427 -15.93 -9.29 21.85
N LYS A 428 -17.14 -8.83 21.61
CA LYS A 428 -18.33 -9.35 22.26
C LYS A 428 -18.74 -10.67 21.63
N GLU A 429 -19.22 -11.60 22.44
CA GLU A 429 -19.71 -12.91 21.97
C GLU A 429 -20.87 -12.79 20.97
N ASN A 430 -21.75 -11.80 21.17
CA ASN A 430 -22.90 -11.53 20.29
C ASN A 430 -22.62 -10.47 19.22
N VAL A 431 -21.38 -10.34 18.74
CA VAL A 431 -20.99 -9.30 17.75
C VAL A 431 -21.79 -9.36 16.45
N ASP A 432 -22.20 -10.55 16.02
CA ASP A 432 -23.00 -10.71 14.79
C ASP A 432 -24.45 -10.21 14.98
N GLU A 433 -25.03 -10.40 16.16
CA GLU A 433 -26.35 -9.86 16.51
C GLU A 433 -26.31 -8.33 16.54
N ILE A 434 -25.30 -7.74 17.20
CA ILE A 434 -25.08 -6.30 17.24
C ILE A 434 -24.90 -5.73 15.84
N ASN A 435 -24.13 -6.43 14.98
CA ASN A 435 -23.98 -6.04 13.59
C ASN A 435 -25.31 -6.02 12.84
N GLN A 436 -26.15 -7.03 13.02
CA GLN A 436 -27.47 -7.10 12.39
C GLN A 436 -28.43 -6.02 12.91
N GLU A 437 -28.43 -5.74 14.21
CA GLU A 437 -29.21 -4.65 14.83
C GLU A 437 -28.83 -3.29 14.24
N MET A 438 -27.53 -3.04 14.06
CA MET A 438 -27.04 -1.81 13.46
C MET A 438 -27.47 -1.67 11.99
N ILE A 439 -27.43 -2.75 11.20
CA ILE A 439 -27.91 -2.76 9.82
C ILE A 439 -29.42 -2.47 9.79
N ASN A 440 -30.20 -3.16 10.60
CA ASN A 440 -31.66 -2.99 10.69
C ASN A 440 -32.07 -1.55 11.14
N ALA A 441 -31.22 -0.89 11.89
CA ALA A 441 -31.41 0.49 12.32
C ALA A 441 -30.91 1.54 11.30
N ASN A 442 -30.46 1.13 10.10
CA ASN A 442 -29.89 1.98 9.06
C ASN A 442 -28.68 2.82 9.54
N ARG A 443 -27.85 2.28 10.45
CA ARG A 443 -26.63 2.94 10.96
C ARG A 443 -25.36 2.49 10.26
N SER A 444 -25.47 1.49 9.38
CA SER A 444 -24.33 1.03 8.57
C SER A 444 -24.02 2.00 7.44
N TYR A 445 -22.75 2.41 7.34
CA TYR A 445 -22.21 3.18 6.21
C TYR A 445 -21.18 2.38 5.41
N ARG A 446 -21.22 1.04 5.50
CA ARG A 446 -20.38 0.19 4.64
C ARG A 446 -20.73 0.43 3.19
N SER A 447 -19.69 0.57 2.40
CA SER A 447 -19.84 0.94 1.01
C SER A 447 -18.96 0.10 0.09
N ARG A 448 -19.37 -0.02 -1.16
CA ARG A 448 -18.58 -0.59 -2.25
C ARG A 448 -18.79 0.19 -3.51
N GLY A 449 -17.79 0.23 -4.38
CA GLY A 449 -17.86 1.00 -5.59
C GLY A 449 -16.72 0.78 -6.54
N ILE A 450 -16.72 1.56 -7.60
CA ILE A 450 -15.70 1.53 -8.63
C ILE A 450 -15.21 2.93 -9.01
N ARG A 451 -13.96 2.99 -9.42
CA ARG A 451 -13.34 4.16 -10.07
C ARG A 451 -13.02 3.77 -11.52
N THR A 452 -13.68 4.42 -12.47
CA THR A 452 -13.39 4.30 -13.90
C THR A 452 -12.48 5.44 -14.36
N ASP A 453 -12.19 5.57 -15.66
CA ASP A 453 -11.38 6.69 -16.17
C ASP A 453 -12.00 8.05 -15.85
N ARG A 454 -13.32 8.17 -15.95
CA ARG A 454 -14.04 9.43 -15.77
C ARG A 454 -14.91 9.49 -14.52
N TYR A 455 -15.55 8.38 -14.17
CA TYR A 455 -16.55 8.38 -13.11
C TYR A 455 -16.09 7.60 -11.89
N LYS A 456 -16.54 8.04 -10.73
CA LYS A 456 -16.51 7.28 -9.50
C LYS A 456 -17.91 7.08 -8.99
N TYR A 457 -18.23 5.84 -8.64
CA TYR A 457 -19.52 5.45 -8.10
C TYR A 457 -19.32 4.56 -6.90
N PHE A 458 -20.10 4.79 -5.84
CA PHE A 458 -20.19 3.88 -4.71
C PHE A 458 -21.56 3.93 -4.04
N VAL A 459 -21.88 2.85 -3.33
CA VAL A 459 -23.17 2.64 -2.70
C VAL A 459 -23.01 2.15 -1.26
N TYR A 460 -23.76 2.75 -0.34
CA TYR A 460 -23.94 2.27 1.03
C TYR A 460 -24.96 1.13 0.98
N TYR A 461 -24.47 -0.10 0.77
CA TYR A 461 -25.27 -1.21 0.30
C TYR A 461 -26.15 -1.87 1.39
N GLU A 462 -25.83 -1.65 2.67
CA GLU A 462 -26.61 -2.14 3.82
C GLU A 462 -27.68 -1.12 4.28
N HIS A 463 -27.69 0.09 3.74
CA HIS A 463 -28.69 1.08 4.04
C HIS A 463 -30.00 0.85 3.24
N ASN A 464 -31.16 1.08 3.84
CA ASN A 464 -32.47 0.91 3.18
C ASN A 464 -33.33 2.18 3.36
N PRO A 465 -33.67 2.92 2.28
CA PRO A 465 -33.21 2.70 0.91
C PRO A 465 -31.72 2.89 0.76
N LYS A 466 -31.09 2.23 -0.24
CA LYS A 466 -29.67 2.40 -0.54
C LYS A 466 -29.34 3.87 -0.81
N ILE A 467 -28.22 4.34 -0.27
CA ILE A 467 -27.67 5.67 -0.56
C ILE A 467 -26.56 5.50 -1.57
N GLU A 468 -26.53 6.34 -2.57
CA GLU A 468 -25.57 6.27 -3.68
C GLU A 468 -24.87 7.59 -3.88
N GLU A 469 -23.59 7.51 -4.27
CA GLU A 469 -22.79 8.63 -4.66
C GLU A 469 -22.18 8.38 -6.05
N LEU A 470 -22.28 9.38 -6.93
CA LEU A 470 -21.74 9.38 -8.28
C LEU A 470 -21.02 10.71 -8.53
N TYR A 471 -19.77 10.65 -8.97
CA TYR A 471 -18.96 11.81 -9.29
C TYR A 471 -18.36 11.71 -10.68
N ASP A 472 -18.37 12.81 -11.43
CA ASP A 472 -17.62 12.99 -12.67
C ASP A 472 -16.24 13.56 -12.33
N VAL A 473 -15.29 12.69 -11.98
CA VAL A 473 -13.98 13.10 -11.43
C VAL A 473 -13.05 13.73 -12.45
N GLU A 474 -13.45 13.77 -13.73
CA GLU A 474 -12.77 14.56 -14.75
C GLU A 474 -13.14 16.06 -14.64
N ASN A 475 -14.39 16.36 -14.35
CA ASN A 475 -14.92 17.72 -14.21
C ASN A 475 -15.06 18.18 -12.74
N ASP A 476 -15.11 17.24 -11.80
CA ASP A 476 -15.20 17.44 -10.35
C ASP A 476 -14.20 16.53 -9.62
N PRO A 477 -12.89 16.79 -9.76
CA PRO A 477 -11.84 15.97 -9.17
C PRO A 477 -11.83 15.99 -7.62
N LEU A 478 -12.55 16.94 -7.02
CA LEU A 478 -12.68 17.09 -5.57
C LEU A 478 -13.97 16.46 -5.01
N GLU A 479 -14.76 15.78 -5.86
CA GLU A 479 -15.97 15.04 -5.47
C GLU A 479 -16.96 15.87 -4.63
N GLN A 480 -17.23 17.10 -5.08
CA GLN A 480 -18.10 18.03 -4.36
C GLN A 480 -19.58 17.99 -4.80
N ASN A 481 -19.86 17.40 -5.97
CA ASN A 481 -21.18 17.39 -6.58
C ASN A 481 -21.65 15.97 -6.83
N ASN A 482 -22.45 15.42 -5.92
CA ASN A 482 -23.03 14.08 -6.08
C ASN A 482 -24.12 14.10 -7.18
N LEU A 483 -23.89 13.36 -8.27
CA LEU A 483 -24.75 13.25 -9.45
C LEU A 483 -25.72 12.06 -9.39
N ALA A 484 -25.76 11.28 -8.32
CA ALA A 484 -26.58 10.06 -8.24
C ALA A 484 -28.10 10.33 -8.41
N ASN A 485 -28.56 11.53 -8.06
CA ASN A 485 -29.96 11.94 -8.21
C ASN A 485 -30.21 12.83 -9.44
N ASN A 486 -29.19 13.09 -10.27
CA ASN A 486 -29.34 13.91 -11.48
C ASN A 486 -29.89 13.06 -12.64
N LYS A 487 -31.00 13.50 -13.23
CA LYS A 487 -31.70 12.81 -14.31
C LYS A 487 -30.84 12.63 -15.57
N ASP A 488 -29.88 13.51 -15.82
CA ASP A 488 -29.00 13.43 -16.98
C ASP A 488 -27.97 12.29 -16.88
N TYR A 489 -27.78 11.74 -15.68
CA TYR A 489 -26.80 10.67 -15.42
C TYR A 489 -27.43 9.30 -15.14
N VAL A 490 -28.71 9.11 -15.39
CA VAL A 490 -29.45 7.85 -15.12
C VAL A 490 -28.81 6.64 -15.82
N ASP A 491 -28.43 6.78 -17.07
CA ASP A 491 -27.81 5.69 -17.85
C ASP A 491 -26.38 5.39 -17.36
N VAL A 492 -25.63 6.43 -17.01
CA VAL A 492 -24.30 6.28 -16.39
C VAL A 492 -24.42 5.51 -15.08
N LEU A 493 -25.33 5.94 -14.22
CA LEU A 493 -25.58 5.31 -12.92
C LEU A 493 -25.99 3.83 -13.07
N LYS A 494 -26.91 3.52 -14.00
CA LYS A 494 -27.32 2.13 -14.28
C LYS A 494 -26.15 1.24 -14.70
N ARG A 495 -25.29 1.76 -15.59
CA ARG A 495 -24.10 1.03 -16.04
C ARG A 495 -23.13 0.78 -14.91
N LEU A 496 -22.82 1.81 -14.08
CA LEU A 496 -21.86 1.71 -13.00
C LEU A 496 -22.36 0.81 -11.86
N ARG A 497 -23.67 0.82 -11.55
CA ARG A 497 -24.29 -0.15 -10.63
C ARG A 497 -24.02 -1.60 -11.05
N LYS A 498 -24.28 -1.89 -12.34
CA LYS A 498 -24.06 -3.23 -12.90
C LYS A 498 -22.57 -3.62 -12.82
N GLN A 499 -21.68 -2.75 -13.27
CA GLN A 499 -20.25 -3.01 -13.26
C GLN A 499 -19.72 -3.20 -11.82
N THR A 500 -20.21 -2.43 -10.86
CA THR A 500 -19.84 -2.58 -9.44
C THR A 500 -20.24 -3.96 -8.90
N GLU A 501 -21.45 -4.43 -9.22
CA GLU A 501 -21.91 -5.73 -8.78
C GLU A 501 -21.11 -6.88 -9.41
N GLU A 502 -20.81 -6.79 -10.71
CA GLU A 502 -19.97 -7.76 -11.42
C GLU A 502 -18.57 -7.85 -10.77
N MET A 503 -17.92 -6.71 -10.54
CA MET A 503 -16.60 -6.67 -9.90
C MET A 503 -16.61 -7.14 -8.44
N TYR A 504 -17.70 -6.86 -7.71
CA TYR A 504 -17.87 -7.42 -6.36
C TYR A 504 -17.96 -8.95 -6.36
N LEU A 505 -18.76 -9.53 -7.28
CA LEU A 505 -18.85 -10.99 -7.41
C LEU A 505 -17.50 -11.63 -7.80
N GLU A 506 -16.67 -10.93 -8.57
CA GLU A 506 -15.30 -11.36 -8.85
C GLU A 506 -14.41 -11.25 -7.61
N ALA A 507 -14.56 -10.20 -6.81
CA ALA A 507 -13.80 -10.00 -5.59
C ALA A 507 -14.08 -11.05 -4.49
N LEU A 508 -15.23 -11.72 -4.55
CA LEU A 508 -15.59 -12.82 -3.63
C LEU A 508 -14.92 -14.16 -3.96
N ARG A 509 -14.49 -14.37 -5.20
CA ARG A 509 -13.91 -15.64 -5.70
C ARG A 509 -12.45 -15.77 -5.32
#